data_36c33933e6437003a86667dde355e355
#
_entry.id   36c33933e6437003a86667dde355e355
#
_cell.length_a   1.000
_cell.length_b   1.000
_cell.length_c   1.000
_cell.angle_alpha   90.00
_cell.angle_beta   90.00
_cell.angle_gamma   90.00
#
_symmetry.space_group_name_H-M   'P 1'
#
loop_
_entity.id
_entity.type
_entity.pdbx_description
1 polymer ?
#
loop_
_entity_poly.entity_id
_entity_poly.type
_entity_poly.pdbx_seq_one_letter_code
_entity_poly.pdbx_strand_id
1 'polypeptide(L)'
;MGSDHSSDYIIVGAGSAGSALARRLVDAGRSVHVLEAGPVDSAEAIHSPQGWPTLLAGPQDWTVMTVPQKFADDRSLFWPRGKVLGGCSSLNGMIYMRGHSSDYDGWVAQGCTG
;
A
#
# COMPACT_ATOMS: atom_id res chain seq x y z
N MET A 1 -21.00 -15.13 -23.38
CA MET A 1 -22.00 -14.80 -22.34
C MET A 1 -21.18 -14.37 -21.12
N GLY A 2 -21.07 -13.06 -20.87
CA GLY A 2 -20.46 -12.55 -19.66
C GLY A 2 -21.38 -12.86 -18.48
N SER A 3 -20.90 -13.57 -17.48
CA SER A 3 -21.62 -13.70 -16.24
C SER A 3 -21.66 -12.32 -15.57
N ASP A 4 -22.82 -11.73 -15.42
CA ASP A 4 -23.02 -10.53 -14.61
C ASP A 4 -22.67 -10.91 -13.16
N HIS A 5 -21.47 -10.56 -12.73
CA HIS A 5 -21.09 -10.71 -11.33
C HIS A 5 -21.60 -9.47 -10.57
N SER A 6 -22.70 -9.66 -9.86
CA SER A 6 -23.22 -8.66 -8.92
C SER A 6 -22.63 -8.91 -7.53
N SER A 7 -22.14 -7.87 -6.89
CA SER A 7 -21.68 -7.91 -5.49
C SER A 7 -22.16 -6.65 -4.75
N ASP A 8 -22.32 -6.77 -3.42
CA ASP A 8 -22.74 -5.62 -2.59
C ASP A 8 -21.68 -4.52 -2.60
N TYR A 9 -20.40 -4.91 -2.67
CA TYR A 9 -19.26 -3.98 -2.62
C TYR A 9 -18.18 -4.36 -3.63
N ILE A 10 -17.57 -3.33 -4.22
CA ILE A 10 -16.34 -3.46 -5.01
C ILE A 10 -15.25 -2.71 -4.28
N ILE A 11 -14.13 -3.40 -4.01
CA ILE A 11 -12.94 -2.83 -3.40
C ILE A 11 -11.85 -2.74 -4.46
N VAL A 12 -11.31 -1.56 -4.67
CA VAL A 12 -10.21 -1.32 -5.60
C VAL A 12 -8.90 -1.29 -4.82
N GLY A 13 -8.07 -2.29 -5.07
CA GLY A 13 -6.79 -2.53 -4.41
C GLY A 13 -6.89 -3.51 -3.23
N ALA A 14 -6.12 -4.59 -3.32
CA ALA A 14 -5.97 -5.61 -2.27
C ALA A 14 -4.76 -5.33 -1.37
N GLY A 15 -4.46 -4.07 -1.11
CA GLY A 15 -3.43 -3.66 -0.14
C GLY A 15 -3.91 -3.79 1.31
N SER A 16 -3.15 -3.23 2.26
CA SER A 16 -3.42 -3.32 3.71
C SER A 16 -4.84 -2.92 4.10
N ALA A 17 -5.33 -1.79 3.57
CA ALA A 17 -6.66 -1.28 3.87
C ALA A 17 -7.76 -2.10 3.18
N GLY A 18 -7.60 -2.38 1.87
CA GLY A 18 -8.60 -3.11 1.09
C GLY A 18 -8.80 -4.53 1.58
N SER A 19 -7.73 -5.21 1.95
CA SER A 19 -7.81 -6.58 2.51
C SER A 19 -8.52 -6.60 3.86
N ALA A 20 -8.22 -5.64 4.74
CA ALA A 20 -8.91 -5.52 6.03
C ALA A 20 -10.40 -5.21 5.86
N LEU A 21 -10.73 -4.30 4.93
CA LEU A 21 -12.12 -3.95 4.62
C LEU A 21 -12.87 -5.14 4.01
N ALA A 22 -12.26 -5.83 3.05
CA ALA A 22 -12.85 -7.03 2.44
C ALA A 22 -13.21 -8.06 3.50
N ARG A 23 -12.28 -8.35 4.41
CA ARG A 23 -12.52 -9.30 5.50
C ARG A 23 -13.69 -8.87 6.39
N ARG A 24 -13.76 -7.60 6.78
CA ARG A 24 -14.83 -7.10 7.64
C ARG A 24 -16.21 -7.16 6.97
N LEU A 25 -16.27 -6.84 5.68
CA LEU A 25 -17.53 -6.90 4.93
C LEU A 25 -18.01 -8.34 4.76
N VAL A 26 -17.10 -9.27 4.45
CA VAL A 26 -17.45 -10.70 4.34
C VAL A 26 -17.91 -11.26 5.68
N ASP A 27 -17.24 -10.92 6.78
CA ASP A 27 -17.66 -11.32 8.13
C ASP A 27 -19.05 -10.77 8.50
N ALA A 28 -19.43 -9.62 7.92
CA ALA A 28 -20.77 -9.04 8.06
C ALA A 28 -21.79 -9.61 7.05
N GLY A 29 -21.46 -10.71 6.37
CA GLY A 29 -22.34 -11.41 5.43
C GLY A 29 -22.55 -10.69 4.10
N ARG A 30 -21.62 -9.77 3.71
CA ARG A 30 -21.69 -9.05 2.43
C ARG A 30 -20.89 -9.77 1.36
N SER A 31 -21.39 -9.72 0.13
CA SER A 31 -20.64 -10.15 -1.05
C SER A 31 -19.69 -9.04 -1.49
N VAL A 32 -18.41 -9.39 -1.71
CA VAL A 32 -17.34 -8.44 -2.02
C VAL A 32 -16.59 -8.89 -3.26
N HIS A 33 -16.38 -7.97 -4.19
CA HIS A 33 -15.48 -8.15 -5.31
C HIS A 33 -14.24 -7.27 -5.11
N VAL A 34 -13.05 -7.88 -5.11
CA VAL A 34 -11.77 -7.15 -4.95
C VAL A 34 -11.03 -7.11 -6.28
N LEU A 35 -10.67 -5.91 -6.71
CA LEU A 35 -9.89 -5.67 -7.91
C LEU A 35 -8.47 -5.29 -7.51
N GLU A 36 -7.49 -6.09 -7.93
CA GLU A 36 -6.06 -5.81 -7.72
C GLU A 36 -5.35 -5.68 -9.06
N ALA A 37 -4.52 -4.64 -9.19
CA ALA A 37 -3.79 -4.36 -10.43
C ALA A 37 -2.54 -5.23 -10.60
N GLY A 38 -1.99 -5.70 -9.49
CA GLY A 38 -0.76 -6.48 -9.46
C GLY A 38 -1.02 -7.99 -9.49
N PRO A 39 0.04 -8.77 -9.62
CA PRO A 39 -0.02 -10.22 -9.55
C PRO A 39 -0.29 -10.72 -8.12
N VAL A 40 -0.49 -12.03 -8.00
CA VAL A 40 -0.43 -12.73 -6.71
C VAL A 40 0.97 -12.59 -6.10
N ASP A 41 1.04 -12.64 -4.78
CA ASP A 41 2.26 -12.48 -3.98
C ASP A 41 3.16 -13.73 -3.95
N SER A 42 3.31 -14.39 -5.10
CA SER A 42 4.04 -15.66 -5.23
C SER A 42 5.57 -15.52 -5.30
N ALA A 43 6.11 -14.29 -5.41
CA ALA A 43 7.55 -14.08 -5.46
C ALA A 43 8.18 -14.42 -4.09
N GLU A 44 9.20 -15.31 -4.08
CA GLU A 44 9.88 -15.75 -2.85
C GLU A 44 10.41 -14.56 -2.01
N ALA A 45 10.87 -13.51 -2.68
CA ALA A 45 11.37 -12.30 -2.03
C ALA A 45 10.32 -11.59 -1.15
N ILE A 46 9.01 -11.75 -1.44
CA ILE A 46 7.93 -11.20 -0.62
C ILE A 46 7.87 -11.92 0.74
N HIS A 47 8.12 -13.23 0.73
CA HIS A 47 8.02 -14.08 1.91
C HIS A 47 9.34 -14.17 2.71
N SER A 48 10.38 -13.46 2.25
CA SER A 48 11.67 -13.38 2.92
C SER A 48 11.92 -11.96 3.44
N PRO A 49 12.14 -11.76 4.75
CA PRO A 49 12.43 -10.43 5.30
C PRO A 49 13.65 -9.75 4.66
N GLN A 50 14.57 -10.50 4.11
CA GLN A 50 15.76 -9.97 3.43
C GLN A 50 15.54 -9.71 1.94
N GLY A 51 14.41 -10.16 1.40
CA GLY A 51 14.12 -10.11 -0.04
C GLY A 51 13.59 -8.77 -0.54
N TRP A 52 13.00 -7.94 0.35
CA TRP A 52 12.28 -6.72 -0.06
C TRP A 52 13.08 -5.76 -0.96
N PRO A 53 14.42 -5.58 -0.82
CA PRO A 53 15.13 -4.65 -1.70
C PRO A 53 15.11 -5.07 -3.17
N THR A 54 15.00 -6.36 -3.44
CA THR A 54 14.95 -6.90 -4.82
C THR A 54 13.58 -6.71 -5.49
N LEU A 55 12.56 -6.38 -4.72
CA LEU A 55 11.21 -6.12 -5.23
C LEU A 55 11.05 -4.68 -5.74
N LEU A 56 11.91 -3.76 -5.28
CA LEU A 56 11.85 -2.35 -5.67
C LEU A 56 12.16 -2.19 -7.16
N ALA A 57 11.41 -1.32 -7.82
CA ALA A 57 11.48 -1.10 -9.27
C ALA A 57 11.27 -2.38 -10.12
N GLY A 58 10.76 -3.45 -9.50
CA GLY A 58 10.40 -4.71 -10.16
C GLY A 58 8.93 -4.75 -10.60
N PRO A 59 8.48 -5.91 -11.11
CA PRO A 59 7.09 -6.10 -11.57
C PRO A 59 6.02 -5.89 -10.50
N GLN A 60 6.41 -6.01 -9.22
CA GLN A 60 5.55 -5.82 -8.06
C GLN A 60 5.51 -4.38 -7.55
N ASP A 61 6.15 -3.44 -8.24
CA ASP A 61 6.25 -2.04 -7.86
C ASP A 61 5.65 -1.14 -8.94
N TRP A 62 4.87 -0.13 -8.56
CA TRP A 62 4.38 0.89 -9.47
C TRP A 62 5.49 1.78 -10.03
N THR A 63 6.66 1.79 -9.41
CA THR A 63 7.85 2.54 -9.86
C THR A 63 7.56 4.02 -10.10
N VAL A 64 6.82 4.66 -9.19
CA VAL A 64 6.46 6.07 -9.33
C VAL A 64 7.58 7.00 -8.88
N MET A 65 7.67 8.16 -9.54
CA MET A 65 8.55 9.25 -9.17
C MET A 65 7.72 10.45 -8.75
N THR A 66 8.19 11.21 -7.78
CA THR A 66 7.57 12.49 -7.48
C THR A 66 7.87 13.49 -8.60
N VAL A 67 7.04 14.54 -8.73
CA VAL A 67 7.45 15.74 -9.44
C VAL A 67 8.66 16.37 -8.73
N PRO A 68 9.47 17.20 -9.41
CA PRO A 68 10.57 17.90 -8.76
C PRO A 68 10.12 18.62 -7.49
N GLN A 69 10.83 18.41 -6.40
CA GLN A 69 10.49 18.96 -5.08
C GLN A 69 11.33 20.22 -4.82
N LYS A 70 10.73 21.38 -4.92
CA LYS A 70 11.40 22.69 -4.80
C LYS A 70 12.27 22.81 -3.53
N PHE A 71 11.78 22.30 -2.39
CA PHE A 71 12.49 22.39 -1.11
C PHE A 71 13.43 21.19 -0.85
N ALA A 72 13.65 20.36 -1.86
CA ALA A 72 14.61 19.26 -1.87
C ALA A 72 15.56 19.38 -3.08
N ASP A 73 16.02 20.58 -3.38
CA ASP A 73 16.92 20.91 -4.50
C ASP A 73 16.36 20.46 -5.87
N ASP A 74 15.07 20.66 -6.08
CA ASP A 74 14.33 20.25 -7.29
C ASP A 74 14.50 18.76 -7.65
N ARG A 75 14.82 17.91 -6.69
CA ARG A 75 14.98 16.48 -6.93
C ARG A 75 13.63 15.79 -7.14
N SER A 76 13.58 14.88 -8.10
CA SER A 76 12.54 13.87 -8.18
C SER A 76 12.95 12.66 -7.33
N LEU A 77 12.06 12.23 -6.45
CA LEU A 77 12.32 11.14 -5.52
C LEU A 77 11.60 9.87 -5.99
N PHE A 78 12.31 8.77 -5.97
CA PHE A 78 11.71 7.46 -6.18
C PHE A 78 10.78 7.11 -5.02
N TRP A 79 9.55 6.73 -5.35
CA TRP A 79 8.50 6.48 -4.37
C TRP A 79 7.87 5.10 -4.60
N PRO A 80 8.51 4.01 -4.13
CA PRO A 80 8.02 2.66 -4.36
C PRO A 80 6.62 2.46 -3.76
N ARG A 81 5.78 1.78 -4.52
CA ARG A 81 4.41 1.41 -4.10
C ARG A 81 4.10 0.01 -4.61
N GLY A 82 3.62 -0.85 -3.72
CA GLY A 82 3.30 -2.22 -4.08
C GLY A 82 2.19 -2.31 -5.13
N LYS A 83 2.49 -3.03 -6.21
CA LYS A 83 1.58 -3.45 -7.26
C LYS A 83 1.50 -4.97 -7.23
N VAL A 84 0.87 -5.49 -6.22
CA VAL A 84 0.83 -6.93 -5.91
C VAL A 84 -0.26 -7.18 -4.88
N LEU A 85 -0.77 -8.40 -4.80
CA LEU A 85 -1.66 -8.80 -3.71
C LEU A 85 -0.99 -8.51 -2.35
N GLY A 86 -1.69 -7.79 -1.47
CA GLY A 86 -1.13 -7.24 -0.24
C GLY A 86 -0.58 -5.82 -0.37
N GLY A 87 -0.36 -5.31 -1.58
CA GLY A 87 0.10 -3.94 -1.84
C GLY A 87 1.42 -3.62 -1.16
N CYS A 88 1.51 -2.47 -0.50
CA CYS A 88 2.73 -2.06 0.21
C CYS A 88 3.06 -2.96 1.41
N SER A 89 2.12 -3.75 1.95
CA SER A 89 2.43 -4.74 2.99
C SER A 89 3.34 -5.85 2.46
N SER A 90 3.24 -6.18 1.16
CA SER A 90 4.08 -7.18 0.51
C SER A 90 5.41 -6.62 0.02
N LEU A 91 5.60 -5.30 0.05
CA LEU A 91 6.79 -4.62 -0.50
C LEU A 91 7.58 -3.82 0.54
N ASN A 92 7.10 -3.71 1.77
CA ASN A 92 7.69 -2.85 2.78
C ASN A 92 9.03 -3.39 3.32
N GLY A 93 9.86 -2.50 3.85
CA GLY A 93 11.14 -2.84 4.46
C GLY A 93 11.03 -3.32 5.91
N MET A 94 9.81 -3.51 6.45
CA MET A 94 9.52 -4.00 7.81
C MET A 94 10.22 -3.17 8.91
N ILE A 95 10.45 -1.90 8.66
CA ILE A 95 11.05 -0.98 9.63
C ILE A 95 9.95 -0.52 10.57
N TYR A 96 10.12 -0.81 11.85
CA TYR A 96 9.28 -0.25 12.90
C TYR A 96 10.09 0.78 13.68
N MET A 97 9.73 2.05 13.52
CA MET A 97 10.36 3.17 14.21
C MET A 97 9.28 4.10 14.74
N ARG A 98 9.28 4.32 16.05
CA ARG A 98 8.37 5.27 16.68
C ARG A 98 8.88 6.69 16.43
N GLY A 99 8.00 7.59 16.03
CA GLY A 99 8.33 9.02 15.91
C GLY A 99 8.72 9.63 17.25
N HIS A 100 9.54 10.68 17.24
CA HIS A 100 9.90 11.43 18.44
C HIS A 100 8.69 12.27 18.90
N SER A 101 8.54 12.46 20.22
CA SER A 101 7.41 13.22 20.78
C SER A 101 7.31 14.64 20.22
N SER A 102 8.45 15.30 19.97
CA SER A 102 8.47 16.64 19.39
C SER A 102 7.88 16.74 17.98
N ASP A 103 7.84 15.64 17.20
CA ASP A 103 7.22 15.65 15.88
C ASP A 103 5.69 15.81 16.03
N TYR A 104 5.11 15.06 16.95
CA TYR A 104 3.66 15.12 17.24
C TYR A 104 3.26 16.43 17.91
N ASP A 105 4.05 16.88 18.90
CA ASP A 105 3.83 18.17 19.60
C ASP A 105 3.95 19.32 18.59
N GLY A 106 4.88 19.24 17.64
CA GLY A 106 5.05 20.21 16.57
C GLY A 106 3.83 20.28 15.65
N TRP A 107 3.20 19.15 15.32
CA TRP A 107 1.96 19.12 14.54
C TRP A 107 0.81 19.78 15.30
N VAL A 108 0.67 19.48 16.59
CA VAL A 108 -0.35 20.12 17.45
C VAL A 108 -0.15 21.63 17.51
N ALA A 109 1.10 22.09 17.67
CA ALA A 109 1.45 23.51 17.67
C ALA A 109 1.12 24.22 16.35
N GLN A 110 1.08 23.48 15.22
CA GLN A 110 0.67 23.97 13.91
C GLN A 110 -0.85 23.88 13.65
N GLY A 111 -1.63 23.48 14.65
CA GLY A 111 -3.08 23.43 14.57
C GLY A 111 -3.67 22.06 14.20
N CYS A 112 -2.86 21.00 14.10
CA CYS A 112 -3.35 19.65 13.93
C CYS A 112 -3.83 19.09 15.28
N THR A 113 -5.02 19.49 15.69
CA THR A 113 -5.68 18.94 16.89
C THR A 113 -6.49 17.72 16.49
N GLY A 114 -5.96 16.50 16.70
CA GLY A 114 -6.65 15.23 16.47
C GLY A 114 -7.43 14.76 17.67
#